data_d3278ebaef739c9e473afa09986d5801
#
_entry.id   d3278ebaef739c9e473afa09986d5801
#
_cell.length_a   1.000
_cell.length_b   1.000
_cell.length_c   1.000
_cell.angle_alpha   90.00
_cell.angle_beta   90.00
_cell.angle_gamma   90.00
#
_symmetry.space_group_name_H-M   'P 1'
#
loop_
_entity.id
_entity.type
_entity.pdbx_description
1 polymer ?
#
loop_
_entity_poly.entity_id
_entity_poly.type
_entity_poly.pdbx_seq_one_letter_code
_entity_poly.pdbx_strand_id
1 'polypeptide(L)'
;VNKGAQSILDVDLRSVPGRPLEVIDSLIEFTRQIRKAFADHAAVGSERHYWQEQITLSTSSESDETDDVTLLMRGTRLRIDGRPTGYVVVFDDISEVISANRARAWGEVARRLAHEIKNPLTPIQLSAERLAMKLEGHLDERNAGILARSTNTIINQVSSLKKMVDDFREYARTPPAQMQHVDINALIADLAILYGWDPEGAGHHDEPLYRHIRLDLAPGLPLAEADPTQLRQVLNNLLSNSRDAMADLVLEGDEPGITIRTTLTRSEKDQSTDGQAIRITLEDRGGGFSAKVLQTAFEPYVTTKAHGTGLGLPIVRKIIEEHGGRIDIANRKDGGARVSILLTRLTPKTGN
;
A
#
# COMPACT_ATOMS: atom_id res chain seq x y z
N VAL A 1 5.76 10.46 35.94
CA VAL A 1 5.63 10.25 34.50
C VAL A 1 6.89 9.55 34.02
N ASN A 2 6.73 8.48 33.23
CA ASN A 2 7.84 7.73 32.67
C ASN A 2 8.15 8.17 31.22
N LYS A 3 9.28 7.67 30.66
CA LYS A 3 9.66 7.98 29.27
C LYS A 3 8.63 7.52 28.25
N GLY A 4 7.99 6.36 28.47
CA GLY A 4 6.98 5.83 27.56
C GLY A 4 5.76 6.75 27.44
N ALA A 5 5.27 7.30 28.56
CA ALA A 5 4.17 8.25 28.53
C ALA A 5 4.51 9.54 27.77
N GLN A 6 5.76 10.00 27.85
CA GLN A 6 6.21 11.17 27.09
C GLN A 6 6.26 10.89 25.59
N SER A 7 6.75 9.70 25.19
CA SER A 7 6.81 9.29 23.80
C SER A 7 5.41 9.12 23.17
N ILE A 8 4.47 8.50 23.90
CA ILE A 8 3.10 8.26 23.40
C ILE A 8 2.32 9.56 23.26
N LEU A 9 2.50 10.51 24.19
CA LEU A 9 1.76 11.79 24.19
C LEU A 9 2.47 12.88 23.40
N ASP A 10 3.68 12.61 22.92
CA ASP A 10 4.58 13.58 22.25
C ASP A 10 4.73 14.90 23.00
N VAL A 11 4.86 14.81 24.33
CA VAL A 11 4.94 15.98 25.21
C VAL A 11 6.08 15.80 26.22
N ASP A 12 6.93 16.83 26.39
CA ASP A 12 7.93 16.86 27.46
C ASP A 12 7.29 17.15 28.82
N LEU A 13 7.01 16.09 29.54
CA LEU A 13 6.39 16.14 30.87
C LEU A 13 7.41 16.37 32.01
N ARG A 14 8.70 16.53 31.72
CA ARG A 14 9.73 16.73 32.76
C ARG A 14 9.62 18.09 33.44
N SER A 15 9.01 19.07 32.81
CA SER A 15 8.83 20.44 33.33
C SER A 15 7.54 20.61 34.15
N VAL A 16 6.68 19.58 34.26
CA VAL A 16 5.33 19.67 34.82
C VAL A 16 5.12 19.04 36.21
N PRO A 17 6.12 18.40 36.91
CA PRO A 17 5.87 17.82 38.23
C PRO A 17 5.25 18.84 39.19
N GLY A 18 4.11 18.45 39.81
CA GLY A 18 3.38 19.29 40.76
C GLY A 18 2.46 20.34 40.13
N ARG A 19 2.31 20.35 38.81
CA ARG A 19 1.35 21.22 38.12
C ARG A 19 0.19 20.41 37.53
N PRO A 20 -1.01 20.99 37.41
CA PRO A 20 -2.11 20.35 36.68
C PRO A 20 -1.72 20.06 35.23
N LEU A 21 -2.11 18.91 34.70
CA LEU A 21 -1.81 18.55 33.30
C LEU A 21 -2.53 19.44 32.28
N GLU A 22 -3.62 20.08 32.69
CA GLU A 22 -4.37 21.05 31.86
C GLU A 22 -3.60 22.34 31.51
N VAL A 23 -2.45 22.56 32.13
CA VAL A 23 -1.55 23.66 31.76
C VAL A 23 -0.93 23.46 30.37
N ILE A 24 -0.98 22.22 29.88
CA ILE A 24 -0.51 21.84 28.56
C ILE A 24 -1.72 21.69 27.63
N ASP A 25 -1.88 22.58 26.66
CA ASP A 25 -3.04 22.65 25.78
C ASP A 25 -3.34 21.31 25.06
N SER A 26 -2.30 20.62 24.60
CA SER A 26 -2.42 19.31 23.96
C SER A 26 -2.92 18.19 24.89
N LEU A 27 -2.87 18.36 26.20
CA LEU A 27 -3.31 17.39 27.22
C LEU A 27 -4.68 17.70 27.84
N ILE A 28 -5.34 18.78 27.44
CA ILE A 28 -6.64 19.18 28.00
C ILE A 28 -7.68 18.07 27.77
N GLU A 29 -7.78 17.58 26.53
CA GLU A 29 -8.73 16.52 26.17
C GLU A 29 -8.39 15.20 26.88
N PHE A 30 -7.12 14.80 26.87
CA PHE A 30 -6.63 13.63 27.58
C PHE A 30 -7.00 13.68 29.08
N THR A 31 -6.75 14.82 29.73
CA THR A 31 -7.06 15.02 31.17
C THR A 31 -8.57 14.99 31.42
N ARG A 32 -9.36 15.57 30.51
CA ARG A 32 -10.82 15.56 30.60
C ARG A 32 -11.39 14.13 30.56
N GLN A 33 -10.89 13.30 29.63
CA GLN A 33 -11.29 11.89 29.52
C GLN A 33 -10.92 11.09 30.79
N ILE A 34 -9.72 11.29 31.33
CA ILE A 34 -9.30 10.65 32.58
C ILE A 34 -10.25 11.01 33.73
N ARG A 35 -10.54 12.30 33.90
CA ARG A 35 -11.45 12.76 34.99
C ARG A 35 -12.84 12.17 34.82
N LYS A 36 -13.37 12.14 33.60
CA LYS A 36 -14.65 11.54 33.27
C LYS A 36 -14.66 10.06 33.66
N ALA A 37 -13.66 9.28 33.25
CA ALA A 37 -13.54 7.86 33.57
C ALA A 37 -13.52 7.62 35.08
N PHE A 38 -12.77 8.40 35.84
CA PHE A 38 -12.79 8.28 37.32
C PHE A 38 -14.13 8.67 37.95
N ALA A 39 -14.85 9.64 37.38
CA ALA A 39 -16.18 10.06 37.88
C ALA A 39 -17.23 8.97 37.58
N ASP A 40 -17.27 8.45 36.34
CA ASP A 40 -18.23 7.44 35.91
C ASP A 40 -18.05 6.13 36.70
N HIS A 41 -16.81 5.69 36.89
CA HIS A 41 -16.53 4.49 37.70
C HIS A 41 -16.74 4.68 39.22
N ALA A 42 -16.67 5.91 39.71
CA ALA A 42 -17.02 6.18 41.11
C ALA A 42 -18.52 6.10 41.37
N ALA A 43 -19.35 6.46 40.39
CA ALA A 43 -20.80 6.45 40.48
C ALA A 43 -21.42 5.03 40.48
N VAL A 44 -20.74 4.07 39.82
CA VAL A 44 -21.29 2.70 39.62
C VAL A 44 -21.09 1.79 40.85
N GLY A 45 -20.37 2.22 41.89
CA GLY A 45 -20.21 1.45 43.16
C GLY A 45 -19.53 0.07 42.94
N SER A 46 -18.74 -0.10 41.88
CA SER A 46 -18.12 -1.37 41.54
C SER A 46 -17.06 -1.77 42.56
N GLU A 47 -17.08 -3.05 43.02
CA GLU A 47 -16.04 -3.65 43.89
C GLU A 47 -14.63 -3.63 43.25
N ARG A 48 -14.55 -3.30 41.95
CA ARG A 48 -13.27 -3.17 41.24
C ARG A 48 -12.63 -1.83 41.59
N HIS A 49 -11.43 -1.89 42.10
CA HIS A 49 -10.66 -0.70 42.47
C HIS A 49 -9.98 -0.01 41.27
N TYR A 50 -10.20 -0.49 40.03
CA TYR A 50 -9.65 0.06 38.81
C TYR A 50 -10.72 0.12 37.73
N TRP A 51 -10.55 1.06 36.79
CA TRP A 51 -11.30 1.15 35.55
C TRP A 51 -10.38 0.88 34.36
N GLN A 52 -10.93 0.47 33.21
CA GLN A 52 -10.25 0.32 31.95
C GLN A 52 -11.16 0.84 30.85
N GLU A 53 -10.63 1.74 30.04
CA GLU A 53 -11.34 2.35 28.91
C GLU A 53 -10.40 2.53 27.72
N GLN A 54 -10.99 2.51 26.52
CA GLN A 54 -10.31 2.85 25.27
C GLN A 54 -10.74 4.26 24.89
N ILE A 55 -9.76 5.13 24.64
CA ILE A 55 -10.02 6.49 24.14
C ILE A 55 -9.24 6.73 22.85
N THR A 56 -9.82 7.54 21.95
CA THR A 56 -9.15 8.03 20.76
C THR A 56 -8.86 9.51 20.95
N LEU A 57 -7.61 9.88 20.79
CA LEU A 57 -7.15 11.26 20.80
C LEU A 57 -6.85 11.68 19.37
N SER A 58 -7.52 12.73 18.90
CA SER A 58 -7.21 13.34 17.61
C SER A 58 -6.11 14.36 17.80
N THR A 59 -4.95 14.10 17.25
CA THR A 59 -3.83 15.05 17.25
C THR A 59 -4.08 16.04 16.10
N SER A 60 -4.49 17.26 16.42
CA SER A 60 -4.59 18.34 15.44
C SER A 60 -3.18 18.82 15.09
N SER A 61 -2.55 18.17 14.12
CA SER A 61 -1.38 18.74 13.44
C SER A 61 -1.88 19.60 12.27
N GLU A 62 -1.19 20.70 11.96
CA GLU A 62 -1.48 21.60 10.84
C GLU A 62 -1.39 20.97 9.44
N SER A 63 -1.08 19.69 9.36
CA SER A 63 -1.15 18.86 8.15
C SER A 63 -2.47 18.09 8.15
N ASP A 64 -3.17 18.09 7.04
CA ASP A 64 -4.51 17.54 6.74
C ASP A 64 -4.69 16.03 7.02
N GLU A 65 -3.73 15.36 7.66
CA GLU A 65 -3.79 13.98 8.15
C GLU A 65 -3.94 14.01 9.68
N THR A 66 -5.17 13.76 10.15
CA THR A 66 -5.44 13.51 11.57
C THR A 66 -4.89 12.14 11.95
N ASP A 67 -3.72 12.11 12.59
CA ASP A 67 -3.20 10.90 13.21
C ASP A 67 -3.96 10.66 14.52
N ASP A 68 -5.05 9.89 14.44
CA ASP A 68 -5.82 9.47 15.60
C ASP A 68 -5.06 8.40 16.39
N VAL A 69 -4.60 8.74 17.59
CA VAL A 69 -3.96 7.79 18.51
C VAL A 69 -5.01 7.14 19.42
N THR A 70 -5.07 5.81 19.38
CA THR A 70 -6.00 5.05 20.25
C THR A 70 -5.27 4.47 21.44
N LEU A 71 -5.64 4.95 22.64
CA LEU A 71 -5.03 4.53 23.89
C LEU A 71 -5.94 3.57 24.67
N LEU A 72 -5.37 2.48 25.15
CA LEU A 72 -5.99 1.64 26.16
C LEU A 72 -5.54 2.13 27.55
N MET A 73 -6.46 2.72 28.29
CA MET A 73 -6.14 3.31 29.58
C MET A 73 -6.68 2.48 30.73
N ARG A 74 -5.91 2.41 31.81
CA ARG A 74 -6.31 1.83 33.10
C ARG A 74 -6.00 2.82 34.21
N GLY A 75 -6.99 3.07 35.06
CA GLY A 75 -6.81 3.99 36.18
C GLY A 75 -7.20 3.36 37.49
N THR A 76 -6.47 3.66 38.56
CA THR A 76 -6.76 3.26 39.91
C THR A 76 -6.54 4.41 40.90
N ARG A 77 -7.26 4.37 42.02
CA ARG A 77 -7.07 5.32 43.12
C ARG A 77 -6.03 4.79 44.11
N LEU A 78 -5.03 5.60 44.38
CA LEU A 78 -4.07 5.33 45.44
C LEU A 78 -4.68 5.69 46.80
N ARG A 79 -4.53 4.78 47.75
CA ARG A 79 -4.94 5.01 49.17
C ARG A 79 -3.76 4.75 50.07
N ILE A 80 -3.53 5.68 51.01
CA ILE A 80 -2.58 5.51 52.12
C ILE A 80 -3.41 5.62 53.39
N ASP A 81 -3.30 4.64 54.28
CA ASP A 81 -4.09 4.53 55.53
C ASP A 81 -5.59 4.70 55.31
N GLY A 82 -6.12 4.12 54.19
CA GLY A 82 -7.54 4.17 53.85
C GLY A 82 -8.02 5.49 53.24
N ARG A 83 -7.19 6.51 53.18
CA ARG A 83 -7.51 7.84 52.58
C ARG A 83 -7.07 7.90 51.12
N PRO A 84 -7.91 8.43 50.23
CA PRO A 84 -7.51 8.63 48.81
C PRO A 84 -6.41 9.69 48.75
N THR A 85 -5.25 9.30 48.25
CA THR A 85 -4.06 10.17 48.23
C THR A 85 -3.68 10.58 46.80
N GLY A 86 -4.21 9.88 45.80
CA GLY A 86 -3.88 10.19 44.40
C GLY A 86 -4.49 9.20 43.40
N TYR A 87 -4.09 9.32 42.18
CA TYR A 87 -4.51 8.47 41.05
C TYR A 87 -3.30 7.97 40.31
N VAL A 88 -3.36 6.73 39.81
CA VAL A 88 -2.42 6.21 38.85
C VAL A 88 -3.19 5.91 37.56
N VAL A 89 -2.68 6.35 36.45
CA VAL A 89 -3.18 6.02 35.13
C VAL A 89 -2.04 5.39 34.36
N VAL A 90 -2.27 4.21 33.79
CA VAL A 90 -1.39 3.52 32.88
C VAL A 90 -2.10 3.47 31.53
N PHE A 91 -1.40 3.73 30.47
CA PHE A 91 -1.95 3.68 29.13
C PHE A 91 -0.93 3.13 28.14
N ASP A 92 -1.46 2.41 27.15
CA ASP A 92 -0.71 1.84 26.05
C ASP A 92 -1.32 2.34 24.74
N ASP A 93 -0.47 2.67 23.77
CA ASP A 93 -0.92 2.93 22.39
C ASP A 93 -1.24 1.58 21.73
N ILE A 94 -2.52 1.44 21.37
CA ILE A 94 -3.02 0.23 20.70
C ILE A 94 -3.45 0.49 19.25
N SER A 95 -3.08 1.64 18.67
CA SER A 95 -3.44 2.03 17.29
C SER A 95 -3.00 0.99 16.28
N GLU A 96 -1.75 0.55 16.36
CA GLU A 96 -1.22 -0.50 15.49
C GLU A 96 -1.95 -1.84 15.67
N VAL A 97 -2.26 -2.22 16.91
CA VAL A 97 -2.97 -3.48 17.20
C VAL A 97 -4.39 -3.46 16.63
N ILE A 98 -5.09 -2.33 16.75
CA ILE A 98 -6.44 -2.17 16.19
C ILE A 98 -6.38 -2.18 14.68
N SER A 99 -5.45 -1.44 14.07
CA SER A 99 -5.25 -1.41 12.62
C SER A 99 -4.95 -2.80 12.07
N ALA A 100 -4.03 -3.53 12.72
CA ALA A 100 -3.70 -4.90 12.34
C ALA A 100 -4.90 -5.86 12.47
N ASN A 101 -5.69 -5.76 13.54
CA ASN A 101 -6.89 -6.58 13.73
C ASN A 101 -7.98 -6.24 12.72
N ARG A 102 -8.20 -4.95 12.42
CA ARG A 102 -9.14 -4.52 11.36
C ARG A 102 -8.69 -5.03 10.00
N ALA A 103 -7.40 -4.90 9.67
CA ALA A 103 -6.85 -5.41 8.42
C ALA A 103 -7.02 -6.93 8.28
N ARG A 104 -6.80 -7.71 9.36
CA ARG A 104 -7.03 -9.15 9.37
C ARG A 104 -8.51 -9.50 9.16
N ALA A 105 -9.41 -8.85 9.89
CA ALA A 105 -10.85 -9.07 9.74
C ALA A 105 -11.34 -8.73 8.33
N TRP A 106 -10.90 -7.60 7.78
CA TRP A 106 -11.16 -7.21 6.39
C TRP A 106 -10.60 -8.23 5.39
N GLY A 107 -9.37 -8.70 5.59
CA GLY A 107 -8.76 -9.71 4.74
C GLY A 107 -9.54 -11.02 4.70
N GLU A 108 -10.12 -11.45 5.83
CA GLU A 108 -10.95 -12.66 5.89
C GLU A 108 -12.28 -12.48 5.18
N VAL A 109 -12.96 -11.34 5.39
CA VAL A 109 -14.21 -10.97 4.71
C VAL A 109 -13.98 -10.87 3.20
N ALA A 110 -12.92 -10.18 2.77
CA ALA A 110 -12.58 -10.04 1.36
C ALA A 110 -12.30 -11.39 0.69
N ARG A 111 -11.58 -12.29 1.37
CA ARG A 111 -11.33 -13.65 0.87
C ARG A 111 -12.63 -14.43 0.66
N ARG A 112 -13.54 -14.39 1.63
CA ARG A 112 -14.82 -15.08 1.55
C ARG A 112 -15.68 -14.50 0.43
N LEU A 113 -15.81 -13.19 0.35
CA LEU A 113 -16.53 -12.52 -0.73
C LEU A 113 -15.93 -12.82 -2.10
N ALA A 114 -14.60 -12.83 -2.22
CA ALA A 114 -13.94 -13.16 -3.47
C ALA A 114 -14.31 -14.58 -3.96
N HIS A 115 -14.32 -15.56 -3.08
CA HIS A 115 -14.75 -16.90 -3.42
C HIS A 115 -16.25 -16.98 -3.80
N GLU A 116 -17.11 -16.31 -3.03
CA GLU A 116 -18.55 -16.29 -3.28
C GLU A 116 -18.90 -15.57 -4.58
N ILE A 117 -18.15 -14.54 -4.99
CA ILE A 117 -18.32 -13.85 -6.28
C ILE A 117 -17.75 -14.67 -7.43
N LYS A 118 -16.60 -15.34 -7.29
CA LYS A 118 -16.01 -16.17 -8.36
C LYS A 118 -16.87 -17.38 -8.71
N ASN A 119 -17.56 -17.95 -7.73
CA ASN A 119 -18.37 -19.15 -7.91
C ASN A 119 -19.43 -19.00 -9.02
N PRO A 120 -20.26 -17.94 -9.09
CA PRO A 120 -21.22 -17.74 -10.19
C PRO A 120 -20.56 -17.30 -11.50
N LEU A 121 -19.41 -16.63 -11.46
CA LEU A 121 -18.75 -16.11 -12.67
C LEU A 121 -18.21 -17.23 -13.56
N THR A 122 -17.70 -18.32 -12.99
CA THR A 122 -17.16 -19.43 -13.77
C THR A 122 -18.22 -20.16 -14.60
N PRO A 123 -19.42 -20.54 -14.08
CA PRO A 123 -20.45 -21.11 -14.92
C PRO A 123 -21.03 -20.14 -15.95
N ILE A 124 -21.07 -18.82 -15.68
CA ILE A 124 -21.49 -17.82 -16.66
C ILE A 124 -20.53 -17.80 -17.85
N GLN A 125 -19.22 -17.77 -17.60
CA GLN A 125 -18.20 -17.83 -18.65
C GLN A 125 -18.31 -19.12 -19.48
N LEU A 126 -18.37 -20.29 -18.81
CA LEU A 126 -18.49 -21.58 -19.49
C LEU A 126 -19.78 -21.68 -20.31
N SER A 127 -20.88 -21.08 -19.87
CA SER A 127 -22.12 -21.04 -20.62
C SER A 127 -22.00 -20.21 -21.89
N ALA A 128 -21.35 -19.04 -21.83
CA ALA A 128 -21.08 -18.20 -22.99
C ALA A 128 -20.17 -18.91 -24.00
N GLU A 129 -19.09 -19.54 -23.54
CA GLU A 129 -18.17 -20.32 -24.38
C GLU A 129 -18.89 -21.51 -25.05
N ARG A 130 -19.73 -22.23 -24.31
CA ARG A 130 -20.54 -23.34 -24.85
C ARG A 130 -21.55 -22.89 -25.90
N LEU A 131 -22.19 -21.71 -25.70
CA LEU A 131 -23.10 -21.14 -26.68
C LEU A 131 -22.34 -20.79 -27.97
N ALA A 132 -21.18 -20.15 -27.88
CA ALA A 132 -20.34 -19.86 -29.03
C ALA A 132 -19.99 -21.13 -29.80
N MET A 133 -19.45 -22.16 -29.12
CA MET A 133 -19.05 -23.44 -29.74
C MET A 133 -20.22 -24.23 -30.35
N LYS A 134 -21.35 -24.30 -29.65
CA LYS A 134 -22.49 -25.11 -30.13
C LYS A 134 -23.22 -24.52 -31.32
N LEU A 135 -23.21 -23.22 -31.48
CA LEU A 135 -23.90 -22.51 -32.55
C LEU A 135 -22.94 -22.11 -33.69
N GLU A 136 -21.66 -22.39 -33.56
CA GLU A 136 -20.69 -22.22 -34.63
C GLU A 136 -21.06 -23.05 -35.87
N GLY A 137 -21.13 -22.39 -37.03
CA GLY A 137 -21.53 -23.02 -38.30
C GLY A 137 -23.02 -23.33 -38.44
N HIS A 138 -23.88 -23.07 -37.42
CA HIS A 138 -25.32 -23.35 -37.46
C HIS A 138 -26.18 -22.08 -37.69
N LEU A 139 -25.57 -20.90 -37.78
CA LEU A 139 -26.26 -19.63 -37.94
C LEU A 139 -25.88 -18.99 -39.25
N ASP A 140 -26.77 -18.14 -39.79
CA ASP A 140 -26.42 -17.26 -40.87
C ASP A 140 -25.37 -16.24 -40.44
N GLU A 141 -24.67 -15.60 -41.39
CA GLU A 141 -23.52 -14.71 -41.13
C GLU A 141 -23.87 -13.55 -40.20
N ARG A 142 -25.08 -12.98 -40.32
CA ARG A 142 -25.56 -11.90 -39.47
C ARG A 142 -25.74 -12.35 -38.02
N ASN A 143 -26.42 -13.47 -37.80
CA ASN A 143 -26.70 -14.04 -36.48
C ASN A 143 -25.42 -14.61 -35.84
N ALA A 144 -24.52 -15.20 -36.61
CA ALA A 144 -23.19 -15.63 -36.15
C ALA A 144 -22.36 -14.43 -35.65
N GLY A 145 -22.38 -13.30 -36.35
CA GLY A 145 -21.73 -12.08 -35.91
C GLY A 145 -22.34 -11.47 -34.63
N ILE A 146 -23.66 -11.57 -34.45
CA ILE A 146 -24.31 -11.13 -33.20
C ILE A 146 -23.91 -12.04 -32.04
N LEU A 147 -23.96 -13.35 -32.24
CA LEU A 147 -23.57 -14.33 -31.22
C LEU A 147 -22.12 -14.12 -30.77
N ALA A 148 -21.19 -14.03 -31.72
CA ALA A 148 -19.75 -13.84 -31.42
C ALA A 148 -19.50 -12.55 -30.60
N ARG A 149 -20.11 -11.43 -31.02
CA ARG A 149 -19.98 -10.17 -30.24
C ARG A 149 -20.56 -10.29 -28.85
N SER A 150 -21.75 -10.90 -28.70
CA SER A 150 -22.42 -11.03 -27.40
C SER A 150 -21.67 -11.95 -26.45
N THR A 151 -21.22 -13.12 -26.91
CA THR A 151 -20.47 -14.08 -26.08
C THR A 151 -19.09 -13.53 -25.72
N ASN A 152 -18.38 -12.89 -26.63
CA ASN A 152 -17.11 -12.23 -26.34
C ASN A 152 -17.28 -11.09 -25.32
N THR A 153 -18.34 -10.30 -25.42
CA THR A 153 -18.65 -9.26 -24.42
C THR A 153 -18.86 -9.88 -23.05
N ILE A 154 -19.64 -10.96 -22.94
CA ILE A 154 -19.88 -11.66 -21.67
C ILE A 154 -18.57 -12.22 -21.10
N ILE A 155 -17.76 -12.91 -21.92
CA ILE A 155 -16.48 -13.50 -21.50
C ILE A 155 -15.53 -12.42 -21.01
N ASN A 156 -15.41 -11.32 -21.72
CA ASN A 156 -14.55 -10.18 -21.35
C ASN A 156 -14.99 -9.53 -20.04
N GLN A 157 -16.30 -9.33 -19.86
CA GLN A 157 -16.84 -8.74 -18.61
C GLN A 157 -16.62 -9.68 -17.42
N VAL A 158 -16.85 -10.99 -17.59
CA VAL A 158 -16.60 -11.97 -16.53
C VAL A 158 -15.12 -12.03 -16.17
N SER A 159 -14.21 -11.97 -17.16
CA SER A 159 -12.77 -11.94 -16.94
C SER A 159 -12.34 -10.70 -16.19
N SER A 160 -12.89 -9.53 -16.55
CA SER A 160 -12.66 -8.27 -15.85
C SER A 160 -13.14 -8.31 -14.40
N LEU A 161 -14.32 -8.86 -14.14
CA LEU A 161 -14.85 -9.05 -12.79
C LEU A 161 -14.00 -10.01 -11.96
N LYS A 162 -13.55 -11.13 -12.54
CA LYS A 162 -12.62 -12.06 -11.87
C LYS A 162 -11.33 -11.35 -11.45
N LYS A 163 -10.73 -10.56 -12.36
CA LYS A 163 -9.54 -9.78 -12.07
C LYS A 163 -9.79 -8.77 -10.94
N MET A 164 -10.90 -8.03 -11.00
CA MET A 164 -11.26 -7.07 -9.94
C MET A 164 -11.39 -7.74 -8.57
N VAL A 165 -12.01 -8.91 -8.51
CA VAL A 165 -12.17 -9.68 -7.27
C VAL A 165 -10.82 -10.20 -6.76
N ASP A 166 -9.91 -10.60 -7.66
CA ASP A 166 -8.55 -11.02 -7.27
C ASP A 166 -7.73 -9.85 -6.73
N ASP A 167 -7.74 -8.71 -7.41
CA ASP A 167 -7.04 -7.50 -6.98
C ASP A 167 -7.60 -7.00 -5.62
N PHE A 168 -8.93 -7.04 -5.43
CA PHE A 168 -9.56 -6.71 -4.15
C PHE A 168 -9.11 -7.63 -3.02
N ARG A 169 -9.07 -8.95 -3.27
CA ARG A 169 -8.58 -9.93 -2.29
C ARG A 169 -7.12 -9.67 -1.93
N GLU A 170 -6.31 -9.35 -2.91
CA GLU A 170 -4.88 -9.07 -2.74
C GLU A 170 -4.68 -7.79 -1.92
N TYR A 171 -5.39 -6.70 -2.24
CA TYR A 171 -5.38 -5.45 -1.49
C TYR A 171 -5.77 -5.63 -0.02
N ALA A 172 -6.82 -6.44 0.23
CA ALA A 172 -7.32 -6.70 1.58
C ALA A 172 -6.42 -7.65 2.41
N ARG A 173 -5.56 -8.46 1.76
CA ARG A 173 -4.81 -9.55 2.40
C ARG A 173 -3.31 -9.31 2.47
N THR A 174 -2.78 -8.17 2.16
CA THR A 174 -1.31 -8.00 2.20
C THR A 174 -0.77 -8.59 3.53
N PRO A 175 -0.10 -9.75 3.52
CA PRO A 175 0.46 -10.33 4.73
C PRO A 175 1.59 -9.42 5.24
N PRO A 176 1.92 -9.45 6.54
CA PRO A 176 3.07 -8.73 7.04
C PRO A 176 4.32 -9.06 6.22
N ALA A 177 5.09 -8.04 5.85
CA ALA A 177 6.29 -8.21 5.05
C ALA A 177 7.32 -9.11 5.76
N GLN A 178 7.85 -10.10 5.06
CA GLN A 178 8.96 -10.94 5.53
C GLN A 178 10.28 -10.32 5.09
N MET A 179 10.81 -9.42 5.92
CA MET A 179 12.01 -8.66 5.61
C MET A 179 13.24 -9.57 5.47
N GLN A 180 13.95 -9.41 4.37
CA GLN A 180 15.18 -10.13 4.01
C GLN A 180 16.18 -9.16 3.37
N HIS A 181 17.44 -9.54 3.27
CA HIS A 181 18.44 -8.77 2.55
C HIS A 181 18.33 -9.07 1.05
N VAL A 182 17.84 -8.11 0.28
CA VAL A 182 17.52 -8.24 -1.14
C VAL A 182 18.46 -7.42 -1.99
N ASP A 183 19.05 -8.05 -3.03
CA ASP A 183 19.72 -7.33 -4.10
C ASP A 183 18.64 -6.81 -5.09
N ILE A 184 18.42 -5.51 -5.05
CA ILE A 184 17.38 -4.86 -5.87
C ILE A 184 17.68 -4.98 -7.36
N ASN A 185 18.95 -4.88 -7.76
CA ASN A 185 19.32 -5.00 -9.17
C ASN A 185 19.06 -6.41 -9.72
N ALA A 186 19.41 -7.44 -8.94
CA ALA A 186 19.14 -8.82 -9.32
C ALA A 186 17.64 -9.08 -9.43
N LEU A 187 16.84 -8.60 -8.47
CA LEU A 187 15.38 -8.74 -8.48
C LEU A 187 14.74 -8.06 -9.72
N ILE A 188 15.20 -6.87 -10.09
CA ILE A 188 14.73 -6.14 -11.28
C ILE A 188 15.11 -6.90 -12.55
N ALA A 189 16.36 -7.36 -12.67
CA ALA A 189 16.82 -8.09 -13.84
C ALA A 189 16.05 -9.40 -14.06
N ASP A 190 15.89 -10.21 -13.01
CA ASP A 190 15.10 -11.46 -13.05
C ASP A 190 13.67 -11.20 -13.55
N LEU A 191 13.05 -10.13 -13.08
CA LEU A 191 11.69 -9.80 -13.47
C LEU A 191 11.60 -9.26 -14.89
N ALA A 192 12.55 -8.41 -15.30
CA ALA A 192 12.58 -7.82 -16.64
C ALA A 192 12.66 -8.88 -17.74
N ILE A 193 13.36 -9.99 -17.51
CA ILE A 193 13.41 -11.14 -18.43
C ILE A 193 12.00 -11.67 -18.74
N LEU A 194 11.11 -11.76 -17.74
CA LEU A 194 9.73 -12.21 -17.92
C LEU A 194 8.90 -11.25 -18.80
N TYR A 195 9.33 -10.00 -18.88
CA TYR A 195 8.72 -8.96 -19.72
C TYR A 195 9.43 -8.74 -21.06
N GLY A 196 10.36 -9.64 -21.44
CA GLY A 196 11.03 -9.63 -22.73
C GLY A 196 12.33 -8.84 -22.76
N TRP A 197 12.91 -8.48 -21.61
CA TRP A 197 14.26 -7.93 -21.57
C TRP A 197 15.28 -9.04 -21.92
N ASP A 198 16.19 -8.71 -22.84
CA ASP A 198 17.25 -9.61 -23.28
C ASP A 198 18.61 -9.08 -22.81
N PRO A 199 19.32 -9.79 -21.90
CA PRO A 199 20.62 -9.38 -21.41
C PRO A 199 21.73 -9.42 -22.48
N GLU A 200 21.55 -10.21 -23.54
CA GLU A 200 22.54 -10.34 -24.63
C GLU A 200 22.32 -9.31 -25.76
N GLY A 201 21.23 -8.54 -25.69
CA GLY A 201 20.97 -7.46 -26.67
C GLY A 201 20.66 -7.95 -28.09
N ALA A 202 20.35 -9.25 -28.23
CA ALA A 202 20.00 -9.85 -29.53
C ALA A 202 18.52 -9.55 -29.91
N GLY A 203 18.02 -8.37 -29.55
CA GLY A 203 16.62 -7.99 -29.67
C GLY A 203 15.98 -8.40 -30.99
N HIS A 204 14.85 -9.06 -30.92
CA HIS A 204 14.00 -9.34 -32.06
C HIS A 204 13.48 -8.01 -32.62
N HIS A 205 14.03 -7.57 -33.74
CA HIS A 205 13.71 -6.30 -34.44
C HIS A 205 12.22 -6.20 -34.87
N ASP A 206 11.44 -7.28 -34.77
CA ASP A 206 10.03 -7.34 -35.19
C ASP A 206 9.01 -7.21 -34.04
N GLU A 207 9.45 -7.00 -32.78
CA GLU A 207 8.52 -6.87 -31.65
C GLU A 207 8.13 -5.40 -31.40
N PRO A 208 6.88 -5.13 -30.97
CA PRO A 208 6.44 -3.78 -30.62
C PRO A 208 7.36 -3.12 -29.56
N LEU A 209 7.71 -1.84 -29.76
CA LEU A 209 8.66 -1.09 -28.91
C LEU A 209 8.35 -1.09 -27.42
N TYR A 210 7.08 -1.30 -27.01
CA TYR A 210 6.71 -1.40 -25.60
C TYR A 210 7.28 -2.64 -24.89
N ARG A 211 7.76 -3.64 -25.65
CA ARG A 211 8.45 -4.82 -25.10
C ARG A 211 9.93 -4.57 -24.88
N HIS A 212 10.48 -3.50 -25.44
CA HIS A 212 11.87 -3.14 -25.23
C HIS A 212 12.03 -2.47 -23.87
N ILE A 213 12.57 -3.21 -22.91
CA ILE A 213 12.91 -2.71 -21.58
C ILE A 213 14.40 -2.37 -21.56
N ARG A 214 14.74 -1.18 -21.09
CA ARG A 214 16.13 -0.76 -20.83
C ARG A 214 16.36 -0.76 -19.33
N LEU A 215 17.44 -1.45 -18.91
CA LEU A 215 17.91 -1.42 -17.53
C LEU A 215 19.13 -0.52 -17.42
N ASP A 216 19.05 0.47 -16.52
CA ASP A 216 20.12 1.42 -16.17
C ASP A 216 20.38 1.27 -14.67
N LEU A 217 21.07 0.19 -14.30
CA LEU A 217 21.24 -0.26 -12.92
C LEU A 217 22.57 0.21 -12.37
N ALA A 218 22.56 1.01 -11.30
CA ALA A 218 23.77 1.47 -10.63
C ALA A 218 24.56 0.29 -10.04
N PRO A 219 25.86 0.16 -10.33
CA PRO A 219 26.67 -0.90 -9.74
C PRO A 219 26.90 -0.70 -8.25
N GLY A 220 27.08 -1.80 -7.51
CA GLY A 220 27.54 -1.75 -6.12
C GLY A 220 26.51 -1.23 -5.12
N LEU A 221 25.21 -1.26 -5.42
CA LEU A 221 24.17 -0.88 -4.46
C LEU A 221 24.25 -1.77 -3.19
N PRO A 222 23.98 -1.21 -2.00
CA PRO A 222 23.77 -1.97 -0.77
C PRO A 222 22.54 -2.90 -0.91
N LEU A 223 22.43 -3.89 -0.04
CA LEU A 223 21.23 -4.72 0.04
C LEU A 223 20.11 -3.92 0.70
N ALA A 224 18.89 -4.05 0.19
CA ALA A 224 17.71 -3.50 0.84
C ALA A 224 17.13 -4.53 1.83
N GLU A 225 16.66 -4.08 2.98
CA GLU A 225 15.87 -4.89 3.89
C GLU A 225 14.40 -4.82 3.42
N ALA A 226 13.94 -5.88 2.75
CA ALA A 226 12.65 -5.91 2.07
C ALA A 226 12.12 -7.34 1.93
N ASP A 227 10.81 -7.46 1.63
CA ASP A 227 10.20 -8.73 1.21
C ASP A 227 10.31 -8.86 -0.32
N PRO A 228 11.08 -9.83 -0.83
CA PRO A 228 11.29 -9.99 -2.27
C PRO A 228 10.00 -10.34 -3.03
N THR A 229 9.03 -11.01 -2.39
CA THR A 229 7.75 -11.36 -3.01
C THR A 229 6.88 -10.13 -3.20
N GLN A 230 6.81 -9.28 -2.17
CA GLN A 230 6.06 -8.03 -2.23
C GLN A 230 6.71 -7.03 -3.20
N LEU A 231 8.04 -6.93 -3.23
CA LEU A 231 8.72 -6.08 -4.22
C LEU A 231 8.54 -6.58 -5.66
N ARG A 232 8.51 -7.91 -5.90
CA ARG A 232 8.13 -8.46 -7.21
C ARG A 232 6.70 -8.05 -7.60
N GLN A 233 5.78 -8.05 -6.66
CA GLN A 233 4.40 -7.59 -6.87
C GLN A 233 4.35 -6.10 -7.23
N VAL A 234 5.10 -5.25 -6.53
CA VAL A 234 5.25 -3.82 -6.86
C VAL A 234 5.71 -3.64 -8.30
N LEU A 235 6.83 -4.28 -8.68
CA LEU A 235 7.39 -4.16 -10.02
C LEU A 235 6.45 -4.71 -11.11
N ASN A 236 5.77 -5.85 -10.85
CA ASN A 236 4.77 -6.42 -11.75
C ASN A 236 3.61 -5.45 -12.00
N ASN A 237 3.08 -4.83 -10.94
CA ASN A 237 2.01 -3.84 -11.07
C ASN A 237 2.44 -2.64 -11.92
N LEU A 238 3.66 -2.14 -11.69
CA LEU A 238 4.18 -0.99 -12.44
C LEU A 238 4.46 -1.34 -13.89
N LEU A 239 5.12 -2.46 -14.18
CA LEU A 239 5.41 -2.93 -15.54
C LEU A 239 4.13 -3.22 -16.33
N SER A 240 3.13 -3.86 -15.70
CA SER A 240 1.83 -4.08 -16.32
C SER A 240 1.12 -2.77 -16.64
N ASN A 241 1.19 -1.78 -15.73
CA ASN A 241 0.60 -0.47 -15.97
C ASN A 241 1.26 0.26 -17.14
N SER A 242 2.58 0.22 -17.23
CA SER A 242 3.34 0.84 -18.34
C SER A 242 3.03 0.15 -19.67
N ARG A 243 2.99 -1.19 -19.69
CA ARG A 243 2.61 -1.95 -20.88
C ARG A 243 1.20 -1.59 -21.37
N ASP A 244 0.24 -1.55 -20.45
CA ASP A 244 -1.15 -1.20 -20.79
C ASP A 244 -1.26 0.25 -21.33
N ALA A 245 -0.45 1.19 -20.77
CA ALA A 245 -0.44 2.58 -21.22
C ALA A 245 0.13 2.78 -22.63
N MET A 246 0.85 1.78 -23.16
CA MET A 246 1.47 1.80 -24.46
C MET A 246 0.80 0.87 -25.48
N ALA A 247 -0.22 0.09 -25.07
CA ALA A 247 -0.80 -0.98 -25.90
C ALA A 247 -1.36 -0.49 -27.25
N ASP A 248 -1.91 0.73 -27.29
CA ASP A 248 -2.54 1.32 -28.48
C ASP A 248 -1.63 2.36 -29.17
N LEU A 249 -0.37 2.51 -28.72
CA LEU A 249 0.56 3.50 -29.26
C LEU A 249 1.50 2.87 -30.25
N VAL A 250 1.65 3.50 -31.42
CA VAL A 250 2.72 3.23 -32.37
C VAL A 250 3.91 4.09 -31.93
N LEU A 251 4.88 3.48 -31.27
CA LEU A 251 6.11 4.17 -30.86
C LEU A 251 7.08 4.20 -32.03
N GLU A 252 7.48 5.40 -32.47
CA GLU A 252 8.48 5.60 -33.50
C GLU A 252 9.89 5.75 -32.88
N GLY A 253 10.91 5.19 -33.52
CA GLY A 253 12.33 5.29 -33.16
C GLY A 253 12.86 4.09 -32.35
N ASP A 254 14.18 4.10 -32.09
CA ASP A 254 14.96 3.03 -31.43
C ASP A 254 14.97 3.17 -29.89
N GLU A 255 14.23 4.12 -29.30
CA GLU A 255 14.23 4.30 -27.87
C GLU A 255 13.35 3.26 -27.17
N PRO A 256 13.78 2.75 -26.00
CA PRO A 256 13.02 1.74 -25.27
C PRO A 256 11.66 2.29 -24.81
N GLY A 257 10.64 1.44 -24.84
CA GLY A 257 9.30 1.78 -24.34
C GLY A 257 9.28 1.97 -22.82
N ILE A 258 10.06 1.17 -22.10
CA ILE A 258 10.19 1.21 -20.64
C ILE A 258 11.66 1.32 -20.26
N THR A 259 11.97 2.21 -19.31
CA THR A 259 13.31 2.32 -18.72
C THR A 259 13.20 2.14 -17.22
N ILE A 260 13.99 1.22 -16.65
CA ILE A 260 14.13 1.05 -15.21
C ILE A 260 15.53 1.47 -14.80
N ARG A 261 15.60 2.43 -13.87
CA ARG A 261 16.87 2.95 -13.37
C ARG A 261 16.95 2.76 -11.87
N THR A 262 18.13 2.37 -11.37
CA THR A 262 18.45 2.39 -9.94
C THR A 262 19.57 3.37 -9.66
N THR A 263 19.50 4.08 -8.54
CA THR A 263 20.54 5.01 -8.09
C THR A 263 20.66 4.97 -6.58
N LEU A 264 21.89 5.12 -6.07
CA LEU A 264 22.10 5.41 -4.64
C LEU A 264 21.93 6.91 -4.43
N THR A 265 21.09 7.32 -3.47
CA THR A 265 20.80 8.71 -3.15
C THR A 265 20.86 8.92 -1.64
N ARG A 266 20.74 10.16 -1.19
CA ARG A 266 20.56 10.49 0.23
C ARG A 266 19.10 10.76 0.54
N SER A 267 18.63 10.22 1.68
CA SER A 267 17.31 10.55 2.23
C SER A 267 17.43 11.70 3.20
N GLU A 268 16.68 12.76 3.02
CA GLU A 268 16.72 13.94 3.91
C GLU A 268 16.05 13.70 5.27
N LYS A 269 15.27 12.61 5.44
CA LYS A 269 14.43 12.39 6.63
C LYS A 269 14.89 11.28 7.57
N ASP A 270 15.85 10.44 7.20
CA ASP A 270 16.23 9.28 8.03
C ASP A 270 17.60 9.48 8.68
N GLN A 271 17.60 9.67 10.01
CA GLN A 271 18.80 9.81 10.84
C GLN A 271 19.45 8.47 11.21
N SER A 272 18.87 7.32 10.81
CA SER A 272 19.27 5.99 11.33
C SER A 272 20.31 5.25 10.50
N THR A 273 20.50 5.57 9.23
CA THR A 273 21.47 4.93 8.32
C THR A 273 22.16 5.96 7.45
N ASP A 274 23.26 6.57 7.86
CA ASP A 274 24.07 7.50 7.03
C ASP A 274 23.31 8.32 5.95
N GLY A 275 21.98 8.40 6.04
CA GLY A 275 21.06 9.05 5.11
C GLY A 275 21.06 8.43 3.70
N GLN A 276 21.52 7.19 3.49
CA GLN A 276 21.52 6.53 2.18
C GLN A 276 20.16 5.88 1.86
N ALA A 277 19.78 5.96 0.61
CA ALA A 277 18.56 5.31 0.09
C ALA A 277 18.79 4.81 -1.34
N ILE A 278 18.11 3.72 -1.71
CA ILE A 278 18.04 3.27 -3.12
C ILE A 278 16.80 3.89 -3.75
N ARG A 279 17.02 4.61 -4.84
CA ARG A 279 15.95 5.11 -5.69
C ARG A 279 15.78 4.18 -6.89
N ILE A 280 14.57 3.66 -7.08
CA ILE A 280 14.16 2.92 -8.27
C ILE A 280 13.25 3.84 -9.07
N THR A 281 13.57 4.10 -10.34
CA THR A 281 12.75 4.92 -11.22
C THR A 281 12.31 4.07 -12.40
N LEU A 282 11.02 4.00 -12.65
CA LEU A 282 10.42 3.37 -13.82
C LEU A 282 9.79 4.46 -14.68
N GLU A 283 10.20 4.54 -15.94
CA GLU A 283 9.72 5.50 -16.93
C GLU A 283 9.14 4.75 -18.11
N ASP A 284 7.97 5.17 -18.58
CA ASP A 284 7.37 4.67 -19.82
C ASP A 284 7.15 5.78 -20.84
N ARG A 285 6.82 5.41 -22.07
CA ARG A 285 6.47 6.31 -23.17
C ARG A 285 4.97 6.32 -23.47
N GLY A 286 4.15 5.91 -22.51
CA GLY A 286 2.69 5.92 -22.62
C GLY A 286 2.09 7.33 -22.62
N GLY A 287 0.77 7.40 -22.48
CA GLY A 287 0.04 8.67 -22.45
C GLY A 287 0.24 9.50 -21.18
N GLY A 288 0.95 8.96 -20.17
CA GLY A 288 1.12 9.60 -18.85
C GLY A 288 -0.16 9.63 -18.02
N PHE A 289 -0.14 10.40 -16.94
CA PHE A 289 -1.25 10.58 -16.02
C PHE A 289 -2.01 11.88 -16.32
N SER A 290 -3.35 11.85 -16.30
CA SER A 290 -4.13 13.09 -16.32
C SER A 290 -3.90 13.89 -15.02
N ALA A 291 -4.15 15.21 -15.05
CA ALA A 291 -4.00 16.06 -13.86
C ALA A 291 -4.86 15.57 -12.69
N LYS A 292 -6.06 15.05 -12.96
CA LYS A 292 -6.94 14.46 -11.95
C LYS A 292 -6.33 13.21 -11.32
N VAL A 293 -5.76 12.32 -12.15
CA VAL A 293 -5.14 11.08 -11.65
C VAL A 293 -3.89 11.37 -10.83
N LEU A 294 -3.08 12.37 -11.19
CA LEU A 294 -1.90 12.74 -10.38
C LEU A 294 -2.25 13.11 -8.93
N GLN A 295 -3.44 13.65 -8.69
CA GLN A 295 -3.91 14.01 -7.35
C GLN A 295 -4.46 12.81 -6.56
N THR A 296 -5.06 11.84 -7.22
CA THR A 296 -5.82 10.76 -6.59
C THR A 296 -5.35 9.35 -6.98
N ALA A 297 -4.18 9.22 -7.62
CA ALA A 297 -3.68 7.95 -8.18
C ALA A 297 -3.51 6.83 -7.14
N PHE A 298 -3.29 7.18 -5.89
CA PHE A 298 -3.12 6.24 -4.79
C PHE A 298 -4.41 5.96 -4.02
N GLU A 299 -5.52 6.62 -4.39
CA GLU A 299 -6.83 6.30 -3.84
C GLU A 299 -7.36 5.00 -4.49
N PRO A 300 -7.97 4.10 -3.70
CA PRO A 300 -8.57 2.89 -4.25
C PRO A 300 -9.66 3.19 -5.28
N TYR A 301 -9.73 2.34 -6.31
CA TYR A 301 -10.74 2.39 -7.38
C TYR A 301 -10.62 3.59 -8.35
N VAL A 302 -9.57 4.37 -8.27
CA VAL A 302 -9.27 5.42 -9.24
C VAL A 302 -8.59 4.81 -10.46
N THR A 303 -9.24 4.88 -11.62
CA THR A 303 -8.71 4.37 -12.89
C THR A 303 -9.27 5.14 -14.08
N THR A 304 -8.46 5.29 -15.11
CA THR A 304 -8.87 5.81 -16.43
C THR A 304 -9.05 4.68 -17.46
N LYS A 305 -8.67 3.43 -17.10
CA LYS A 305 -8.75 2.27 -17.98
C LYS A 305 -10.16 1.67 -17.94
N ALA A 306 -10.72 1.31 -19.11
CA ALA A 306 -12.05 0.70 -19.21
C ALA A 306 -12.19 -0.62 -18.41
N HIS A 307 -11.10 -1.37 -18.26
CA HIS A 307 -11.05 -2.64 -17.53
C HIS A 307 -10.06 -2.61 -16.36
N GLY A 308 -9.67 -1.42 -15.91
CA GLY A 308 -8.78 -1.25 -14.77
C GLY A 308 -9.53 -1.33 -13.45
N THR A 309 -8.94 -1.96 -12.45
CA THR A 309 -9.53 -2.10 -11.10
C THR A 309 -9.28 -0.86 -10.23
N GLY A 310 -8.27 -0.05 -10.58
CA GLY A 310 -7.82 1.10 -9.78
C GLY A 310 -7.17 0.70 -8.44
N LEU A 311 -6.75 -0.56 -8.28
CA LEU A 311 -6.12 -1.06 -7.05
C LEU A 311 -4.60 -1.23 -7.17
N GLY A 312 -4.04 -1.23 -8.38
CA GLY A 312 -2.62 -1.48 -8.59
C GLY A 312 -1.70 -0.47 -7.89
N LEU A 313 -1.91 0.85 -8.08
CA LEU A 313 -1.10 1.89 -7.43
C LEU A 313 -1.33 1.97 -5.91
N PRO A 314 -2.57 1.88 -5.37
CA PRO A 314 -2.81 1.73 -3.93
C PRO A 314 -2.05 0.55 -3.31
N ILE A 315 -2.03 -0.63 -3.97
CA ILE A 315 -1.25 -1.79 -3.50
C ILE A 315 0.25 -1.47 -3.47
N VAL A 316 0.76 -0.85 -4.54
CA VAL A 316 2.17 -0.46 -4.63
C VAL A 316 2.52 0.50 -3.49
N ARG A 317 1.73 1.55 -3.27
CA ARG A 317 1.94 2.52 -2.19
C ARG A 317 1.97 1.83 -0.83
N LYS A 318 0.98 1.00 -0.53
CA LYS A 318 0.88 0.26 0.73
C LYS A 318 2.12 -0.60 0.98
N ILE A 319 2.55 -1.39 -0.01
CA ILE A 319 3.74 -2.23 0.12
C ILE A 319 4.99 -1.37 0.38
N ILE A 320 5.19 -0.29 -0.36
CA ILE A 320 6.37 0.57 -0.20
C ILE A 320 6.39 1.25 1.17
N GLU A 321 5.24 1.72 1.68
CA GLU A 321 5.11 2.30 3.02
C GLU A 321 5.41 1.26 4.11
N GLU A 322 4.93 0.02 3.99
CA GLU A 322 5.26 -1.09 4.91
C GLU A 322 6.77 -1.42 4.93
N HIS A 323 7.47 -1.14 3.82
CA HIS A 323 8.93 -1.25 3.72
C HIS A 323 9.66 0.01 4.24
N GLY A 324 8.95 1.00 4.79
CA GLY A 324 9.52 2.27 5.24
C GLY A 324 10.02 3.15 4.08
N GLY A 325 9.56 2.85 2.87
CA GLY A 325 9.89 3.58 1.65
C GLY A 325 8.87 4.68 1.31
N ARG A 326 9.12 5.32 0.17
CA ARG A 326 8.23 6.33 -0.40
C ARG A 326 8.06 6.10 -1.89
N ILE A 327 6.86 6.40 -2.41
CA ILE A 327 6.55 6.38 -3.84
C ILE A 327 6.03 7.74 -4.29
N ASP A 328 6.52 8.18 -5.45
CA ASP A 328 6.08 9.40 -6.13
C ASP A 328 5.77 9.09 -7.59
N ILE A 329 4.79 9.80 -8.17
CA ILE A 329 4.44 9.71 -9.59
C ILE A 329 4.51 11.08 -10.25
N ALA A 330 4.90 11.11 -11.52
CA ALA A 330 4.94 12.32 -12.31
C ALA A 330 4.78 11.98 -13.80
N ASN A 331 4.51 12.99 -14.62
CA ASN A 331 4.65 12.87 -16.07
C ASN A 331 6.06 13.28 -16.49
N ARG A 332 6.58 12.60 -17.52
CA ARG A 332 7.82 12.99 -18.20
C ARG A 332 7.59 14.23 -19.05
N LYS A 333 8.64 15.03 -19.25
CA LYS A 333 8.58 16.22 -20.11
C LYS A 333 8.31 15.87 -21.58
N ASP A 334 8.81 14.71 -22.00
CA ASP A 334 8.75 14.22 -23.39
C ASP A 334 7.57 13.25 -23.63
N GLY A 335 6.59 13.25 -22.72
CA GLY A 335 5.47 12.31 -22.72
C GLY A 335 5.77 11.03 -21.95
N GLY A 336 4.69 10.37 -21.47
CA GLY A 336 4.76 9.16 -20.65
C GLY A 336 4.78 9.43 -19.15
N ALA A 337 4.79 8.35 -18.39
CA ALA A 337 4.78 8.39 -16.93
C ALA A 337 6.17 8.13 -16.35
N ARG A 338 6.36 8.63 -15.13
CA ARG A 338 7.51 8.32 -14.27
C ARG A 338 6.98 7.93 -12.91
N VAL A 339 7.40 6.76 -12.42
CA VAL A 339 7.19 6.31 -11.05
C VAL A 339 8.53 6.21 -10.36
N SER A 340 8.66 6.80 -9.17
CA SER A 340 9.89 6.85 -8.40
C SER A 340 9.65 6.24 -7.02
N ILE A 341 10.40 5.20 -6.67
CA ILE A 341 10.36 4.52 -5.37
C ILE A 341 11.64 4.80 -4.63
N LEU A 342 11.56 5.11 -3.35
CA LEU A 342 12.69 5.31 -2.45
C LEU A 342 12.65 4.26 -1.36
N LEU A 343 13.71 3.44 -1.25
CA LEU A 343 13.90 2.46 -0.17
C LEU A 343 15.00 2.95 0.76
N THR A 344 14.69 3.11 2.05
CA THR A 344 15.59 3.71 3.04
C THR A 344 16.24 2.67 3.97
N ARG A 345 15.65 1.48 4.13
CA ARG A 345 16.21 0.42 4.95
C ARG A 345 17.26 -0.35 4.17
N LEU A 346 18.52 -0.01 4.41
CA LEU A 346 19.68 -0.58 3.70
C LEU A 346 20.65 -1.24 4.66
N THR A 347 21.24 -2.35 4.21
CA THR A 347 22.32 -3.03 4.92
C THR A 347 23.59 -2.90 4.10
N PRO A 348 24.74 -2.52 4.70
CA PRO A 348 26.01 -2.48 3.99
C PRO A 348 26.29 -3.85 3.35
N LYS A 349 26.69 -3.89 2.08
CA LYS A 349 27.31 -5.11 1.53
C LYS A 349 28.53 -5.39 2.37
N THR A 350 28.46 -6.38 3.25
CA THR A 350 29.65 -6.94 3.92
C THR A 350 30.56 -7.43 2.80
N GLY A 351 31.63 -6.70 2.57
CA GLY A 351 32.65 -7.09 1.60
C GLY A 351 33.20 -8.45 1.96
N ASN A 352 33.16 -9.35 1.02
CA ASN A 352 33.96 -10.57 1.01
C ASN A 352 35.34 -10.21 0.50
#